data_090ec0bad46106d28b190e67980209cb
#
_entry.id   090ec0bad46106d28b190e67980209cb
#
_cell.length_a   1.000
_cell.length_b   1.000
_cell.length_c   1.000
_cell.angle_alpha   90.00
_cell.angle_beta   90.00
_cell.angle_gamma   90.00
#
_symmetry.space_group_name_H-M   'P 1'
#
loop_
_entity.id
_entity.type
_entity.pdbx_description
1 polymer ?
#
loop_
_entity_poly.entity_id
_entity_poly.type
_entity_poly.pdbx_seq_one_letter_code
_entity_poly.pdbx_strand_id
1 'polypeptide(L)'
;MADVEPSTATESLPINHNEKELLTDKKDSTDVVEPQPSSSTGGETFDSFYEEVKAIEQRDSVLTPKQQIDRLLRAGCTYFNLNPYDVLDLPYDASLTEIKQKYRRMSILVHPDKNVDDAERAQKAFEAVNKAYKTLNNEEGFKRCQEIVEEAKQKTDNLIKSKKKQLKKEGKEQKVPEEEDPEKFKHAVYVHMCKLFADLERKRKAEEEQEAAEDAKVQKEWNKNFEESRTNRVDSWRTFNKAKGKKAKGGFRPPKPKLEKR
;
A
#
# COMPACT_ATOMS: atom_id res chain seq x y z
N MET A 1 48.08 22.09 -33.93
CA MET A 1 48.42 20.88 -34.68
C MET A 1 47.52 19.81 -34.12
N ALA A 2 46.65 19.54 -34.81
CA ALA A 2 45.88 18.72 -35.74
C ALA A 2 44.71 18.13 -34.91
N ASP A 3 43.50 18.54 -35.04
CA ASP A 3 42.45 18.23 -36.04
C ASP A 3 42.37 16.76 -36.40
N VAL A 4 41.31 16.08 -36.00
CA VAL A 4 40.56 15.14 -36.81
C VAL A 4 39.17 14.90 -36.16
N GLU A 5 38.13 15.49 -36.66
CA GLU A 5 36.79 14.95 -36.90
C GLU A 5 36.83 14.22 -38.28
N PRO A 6 35.83 13.50 -38.77
CA PRO A 6 34.50 13.08 -38.34
C PRO A 6 34.16 11.62 -38.72
N SER A 7 32.97 11.11 -38.45
CA SER A 7 32.16 10.47 -39.50
C SER A 7 30.81 9.99 -38.99
N THR A 8 29.79 10.61 -39.50
CA THR A 8 28.39 10.20 -39.57
C THR A 8 28.20 8.95 -40.43
N ALA A 9 27.41 8.01 -39.96
CA ALA A 9 26.72 7.04 -40.84
C ALA A 9 25.32 6.76 -40.31
N THR A 10 24.38 7.41 -40.92
CA THR A 10 22.97 7.08 -40.99
C THR A 10 22.79 5.86 -41.87
N GLU A 11 22.21 4.80 -41.31
CA GLU A 11 21.75 3.65 -42.10
C GLU A 11 20.25 3.47 -41.93
N SER A 12 19.54 3.91 -42.97
CA SER A 12 18.12 3.75 -43.21
C SER A 12 17.84 2.41 -43.86
N LEU A 13 16.93 1.60 -43.29
CA LEU A 13 16.42 0.40 -43.91
C LEU A 13 15.02 0.63 -44.53
N PRO A 14 14.70 -0.05 -45.63
CA PRO A 14 13.66 0.37 -46.56
C PRO A 14 12.27 -0.19 -46.24
N ILE A 15 11.31 0.65 -46.58
CA ILE A 15 9.88 0.38 -46.64
C ILE A 15 9.62 -0.58 -47.81
N ASN A 16 8.92 -1.67 -47.58
CA ASN A 16 8.41 -2.52 -48.65
C ASN A 16 6.92 -2.34 -48.79
N HIS A 17 6.55 -1.56 -49.80
CA HIS A 17 5.24 -1.50 -50.38
C HIS A 17 5.13 -2.67 -51.37
N ASN A 18 4.07 -3.47 -51.28
CA ASN A 18 3.53 -4.11 -52.47
C ASN A 18 2.02 -4.10 -52.43
N GLU A 19 1.55 -3.40 -53.44
CA GLU A 19 0.15 -3.21 -53.83
C GLU A 19 -0.36 -4.36 -54.70
N LYS A 20 -1.67 -4.51 -54.64
CA LYS A 20 -2.62 -4.72 -55.71
C LYS A 20 -2.93 -6.10 -56.28
N GLU A 21 -4.23 -6.34 -56.16
CA GLU A 21 -5.22 -6.78 -57.15
C GLU A 21 -5.19 -8.23 -57.65
N LEU A 22 -6.28 -8.94 -57.51
CA LEU A 22 -7.33 -9.06 -58.57
C LEU A 22 -8.54 -9.91 -58.12
N LEU A 23 -9.71 -9.39 -58.45
CA LEU A 23 -11.00 -10.03 -58.48
C LEU A 23 -11.01 -11.33 -59.34
N THR A 24 -11.75 -12.34 -58.90
CA THR A 24 -12.72 -13.03 -59.79
C THR A 24 -13.71 -13.88 -58.99
N ASP A 25 -14.99 -13.70 -59.31
CA ASP A 25 -16.13 -14.53 -58.94
C ASP A 25 -15.96 -16.02 -59.26
N LYS A 26 -16.42 -16.87 -58.33
CA LYS A 26 -17.16 -18.08 -58.71
C LYS A 26 -18.11 -18.49 -57.58
N LYS A 27 -19.41 -18.35 -57.89
CA LYS A 27 -20.48 -19.13 -57.26
C LYS A 27 -20.16 -20.61 -57.38
N ASP A 28 -20.27 -21.32 -56.29
CA ASP A 28 -20.79 -22.67 -56.35
C ASP A 28 -21.55 -23.01 -55.05
N SER A 29 -22.74 -23.52 -55.28
CA SER A 29 -23.71 -23.94 -54.30
C SER A 29 -23.31 -25.29 -53.73
N THR A 30 -23.18 -25.42 -52.41
CA THR A 30 -23.41 -26.72 -51.76
C THR A 30 -23.84 -26.53 -50.31
N ASP A 31 -25.03 -26.99 -50.04
CA ASP A 31 -25.60 -27.56 -48.83
C ASP A 31 -25.22 -26.93 -47.47
N VAL A 32 -26.16 -26.16 -46.99
CA VAL A 32 -26.37 -25.86 -45.58
C VAL A 32 -26.91 -27.12 -44.93
N VAL A 33 -26.03 -27.86 -44.26
CA VAL A 33 -26.43 -28.82 -43.24
C VAL A 33 -26.50 -28.05 -41.93
N GLU A 34 -27.72 -27.70 -41.54
CA GLU A 34 -28.01 -27.29 -40.16
C GLU A 34 -27.56 -28.41 -39.22
N PRO A 35 -26.75 -28.14 -38.20
CA PRO A 35 -26.62 -29.10 -37.10
C PRO A 35 -27.88 -29.00 -36.25
N GLN A 36 -28.71 -30.02 -36.35
CA GLN A 36 -29.80 -30.29 -35.44
C GLN A 36 -29.26 -30.30 -34.00
N PRO A 37 -29.97 -29.71 -33.04
CA PRO A 37 -29.54 -29.78 -31.62
C PRO A 37 -29.77 -31.22 -31.14
N SER A 38 -28.66 -31.94 -30.95
CA SER A 38 -28.71 -33.21 -30.23
C SER A 38 -29.09 -32.93 -28.78
N SER A 39 -30.29 -33.34 -28.44
CA SER A 39 -30.86 -33.42 -27.11
C SER A 39 -30.02 -34.30 -26.18
N SER A 40 -29.88 -33.80 -24.99
CA SER A 40 -29.65 -34.46 -23.70
C SER A 40 -28.30 -34.19 -23.05
N THR A 41 -28.26 -33.34 -22.03
CA THR A 41 -28.14 -33.71 -20.61
C THR A 41 -28.00 -32.45 -19.77
N GLY A 42 -28.86 -32.31 -18.74
CA GLY A 42 -28.68 -31.37 -17.64
C GLY A 42 -28.96 -29.92 -18.00
N GLY A 43 -30.23 -29.54 -17.99
CA GLY A 43 -30.66 -28.17 -18.28
C GLY A 43 -30.17 -27.19 -17.20
N GLU A 44 -29.04 -26.60 -17.43
CA GLU A 44 -28.81 -25.25 -16.97
C GLU A 44 -29.68 -24.37 -17.86
N THR A 45 -30.75 -23.84 -17.28
CA THR A 45 -31.68 -23.00 -17.99
C THR A 45 -30.94 -21.76 -18.45
N PHE A 46 -31.24 -21.24 -19.63
CA PHE A 46 -30.71 -19.99 -20.19
C PHE A 46 -30.75 -18.85 -19.14
N ASP A 47 -31.74 -18.87 -18.27
CA ASP A 47 -31.89 -17.93 -17.18
C ASP A 47 -30.77 -18.08 -16.13
N SER A 48 -30.34 -19.30 -15.80
CA SER A 48 -29.21 -19.54 -14.89
C SER A 48 -27.90 -19.04 -15.48
N PHE A 49 -27.67 -19.28 -16.77
CA PHE A 49 -26.51 -18.74 -17.48
C PHE A 49 -26.54 -17.21 -17.55
N TYR A 50 -27.70 -16.63 -17.80
CA TYR A 50 -27.87 -15.18 -17.85
C TYR A 50 -27.66 -14.52 -16.49
N GLU A 51 -28.14 -15.13 -15.41
CA GLU A 51 -27.89 -14.67 -14.04
C GLU A 51 -26.41 -14.75 -13.67
N GLU A 52 -25.72 -15.81 -14.10
CA GLU A 52 -24.29 -15.96 -13.88
C GLU A 52 -23.48 -14.89 -14.65
N VAL A 53 -23.80 -14.64 -15.90
CA VAL A 53 -23.19 -13.58 -16.71
C VAL A 53 -23.46 -12.21 -16.09
N LYS A 54 -24.67 -11.95 -15.62
CA LYS A 54 -25.05 -10.71 -14.96
C LYS A 54 -24.34 -10.53 -13.60
N ALA A 55 -24.13 -11.60 -12.86
CA ALA A 55 -23.36 -11.59 -11.62
C ALA A 55 -21.88 -11.32 -11.89
N ILE A 56 -21.33 -11.85 -13.00
CA ILE A 56 -19.96 -11.57 -13.45
C ILE A 56 -19.83 -10.11 -13.87
N GLU A 57 -20.78 -9.58 -14.64
CA GLU A 57 -20.81 -8.17 -15.06
C GLU A 57 -20.93 -7.24 -13.86
N GLN A 58 -21.77 -7.53 -12.88
CA GLN A 58 -21.87 -6.75 -11.65
C GLN A 58 -20.58 -6.80 -10.84
N ARG A 59 -19.94 -7.96 -10.73
CA ARG A 59 -18.66 -8.12 -10.05
C ARG A 59 -17.54 -7.37 -10.78
N ASP A 60 -17.56 -7.36 -12.11
CA ASP A 60 -16.58 -6.62 -12.91
C ASP A 60 -16.89 -5.11 -12.97
N SER A 61 -18.14 -4.70 -12.86
CA SER A 61 -18.55 -3.30 -12.79
C SER A 61 -18.11 -2.60 -11.50
N VAL A 62 -17.91 -3.33 -10.40
CA VAL A 62 -17.30 -2.81 -9.15
C VAL A 62 -15.85 -2.34 -9.36
N LEU A 63 -15.26 -2.70 -10.49
CA LEU A 63 -13.89 -2.33 -10.87
C LEU A 63 -13.79 -1.03 -11.68
N THR A 64 -14.85 -0.22 -11.76
CA THR A 64 -14.73 1.10 -12.40
C THR A 64 -13.77 2.01 -11.62
N PRO A 65 -12.92 2.80 -12.30
CA PRO A 65 -11.93 3.66 -11.66
C PRO A 65 -12.54 4.57 -10.58
N LYS A 66 -13.65 5.21 -10.87
CA LYS A 66 -14.36 6.12 -9.97
C LYS A 66 -14.84 5.42 -8.70
N GLN A 67 -15.46 4.26 -8.84
CA GLN A 67 -15.94 3.47 -7.70
C GLN A 67 -14.81 2.99 -6.80
N GLN A 68 -13.65 2.63 -7.38
CA GLN A 68 -12.48 2.24 -6.61
C GLN A 68 -11.87 3.43 -5.84
N ILE A 69 -11.80 4.60 -6.47
CA ILE A 69 -11.36 5.83 -5.80
C ILE A 69 -12.31 6.16 -4.65
N ASP A 70 -13.64 6.10 -4.87
CA ASP A 70 -14.64 6.35 -3.85
C ASP A 70 -14.58 5.34 -2.71
N ARG A 71 -14.35 4.07 -3.00
CA ARG A 71 -14.15 3.01 -1.99
C ARG A 71 -12.94 3.29 -1.10
N LEU A 72 -11.81 3.65 -1.72
CA LEU A 72 -10.56 3.90 -0.99
C LEU A 72 -10.56 5.21 -0.21
N LEU A 73 -11.37 6.19 -0.62
CA LEU A 73 -11.44 7.53 -0.01
C LEU A 73 -12.75 7.81 0.73
N ARG A 74 -13.56 6.78 1.01
CA ARG A 74 -14.79 6.94 1.78
C ARG A 74 -14.52 7.49 3.20
N ALA A 75 -15.51 8.04 3.83
CA ALA A 75 -15.41 8.50 5.22
C ALA A 75 -14.92 7.36 6.13
N GLY A 76 -13.90 7.64 6.95
CA GLY A 76 -13.26 6.62 7.79
C GLY A 76 -12.21 5.74 7.07
N CYS A 77 -11.86 6.06 5.83
CA CYS A 77 -10.89 5.29 5.04
C CYS A 77 -9.52 5.13 5.73
N THR A 78 -9.13 6.06 6.59
CA THR A 78 -7.87 5.97 7.35
C THR A 78 -7.77 4.69 8.18
N TYR A 79 -8.88 4.19 8.72
CA TYR A 79 -8.93 2.93 9.46
C TYR A 79 -9.08 1.71 8.55
N PHE A 80 -9.89 1.81 7.49
CA PHE A 80 -10.08 0.72 6.53
C PHE A 80 -8.83 0.46 5.69
N ASN A 81 -8.12 1.51 5.30
CA ASN A 81 -6.89 1.42 4.51
C ASN A 81 -5.67 0.93 5.32
N LEU A 82 -5.84 0.62 6.61
CA LEU A 82 -4.81 -0.06 7.41
C LEU A 82 -4.70 -1.54 7.06
N ASN A 83 -5.79 -2.16 6.61
CA ASN A 83 -5.77 -3.55 6.15
C ASN A 83 -5.35 -3.62 4.68
N PRO A 84 -4.14 -4.11 4.37
CA PRO A 84 -3.66 -4.15 2.99
C PRO A 84 -4.42 -5.11 2.09
N TYR A 85 -5.04 -6.17 2.65
CA TYR A 85 -5.88 -7.10 1.88
C TYR A 85 -7.16 -6.42 1.39
N ASP A 86 -7.81 -5.62 2.24
CA ASP A 86 -9.02 -4.89 1.86
C ASP A 86 -8.73 -3.80 0.84
N VAL A 87 -7.59 -3.12 0.97
CA VAL A 87 -7.18 -2.09 0.00
C VAL A 87 -7.01 -2.67 -1.40
N LEU A 88 -6.36 -3.84 -1.49
CA LEU A 88 -6.16 -4.54 -2.76
C LEU A 88 -7.36 -5.41 -3.17
N ASP A 89 -8.39 -5.50 -2.32
CA ASP A 89 -9.55 -6.36 -2.54
C ASP A 89 -9.13 -7.82 -2.81
N LEU A 90 -8.40 -8.38 -1.84
CA LEU A 90 -7.84 -9.73 -1.87
C LEU A 90 -8.34 -10.55 -0.68
N PRO A 91 -8.49 -11.86 -0.86
CA PRO A 91 -8.69 -12.77 0.27
C PRO A 91 -7.43 -12.84 1.13
N TYR A 92 -7.58 -13.21 2.41
CA TYR A 92 -6.48 -13.22 3.40
C TYR A 92 -5.46 -14.35 3.17
N ASP A 93 -5.79 -15.32 2.35
CA ASP A 93 -4.96 -16.45 1.92
C ASP A 93 -4.32 -16.24 0.53
N ALA A 94 -4.41 -15.02 -0.01
CA ALA A 94 -3.89 -14.69 -1.33
C ALA A 94 -2.38 -14.94 -1.44
N SER A 95 -1.99 -15.52 -2.57
CA SER A 95 -0.59 -15.75 -2.92
C SER A 95 0.13 -14.46 -3.34
N LEU A 96 1.46 -14.45 -3.27
CA LEU A 96 2.27 -13.31 -3.74
C LEU A 96 2.06 -13.00 -5.23
N THR A 97 1.71 -13.97 -6.03
CA THR A 97 1.40 -13.79 -7.45
C THR A 97 0.09 -13.05 -7.65
N GLU A 98 -0.94 -13.40 -6.90
CA GLU A 98 -2.24 -12.71 -6.91
C GLU A 98 -2.13 -11.28 -6.39
N ILE A 99 -1.35 -11.06 -5.33
CA ILE A 99 -1.07 -9.73 -4.80
C ILE A 99 -0.44 -8.84 -5.89
N LYS A 100 0.55 -9.34 -6.63
CA LYS A 100 1.20 -8.60 -7.72
C LYS A 100 0.23 -8.32 -8.88
N GLN A 101 -0.58 -9.28 -9.26
CA GLN A 101 -1.55 -9.12 -10.34
C GLN A 101 -2.63 -8.09 -9.97
N LYS A 102 -3.20 -8.21 -8.77
CA LYS A 102 -4.22 -7.28 -8.30
C LYS A 102 -3.67 -5.86 -8.12
N TYR A 103 -2.46 -5.73 -7.58
CA TYR A 103 -1.77 -4.44 -7.49
C TYR A 103 -1.63 -3.77 -8.85
N ARG A 104 -1.13 -4.49 -9.87
CA ARG A 104 -0.99 -3.93 -11.23
C ARG A 104 -2.34 -3.45 -11.77
N ARG A 105 -3.40 -4.24 -11.58
CA ARG A 105 -4.75 -3.88 -12.03
C ARG A 105 -5.27 -2.64 -11.29
N MET A 106 -5.16 -2.62 -9.96
CA MET A 106 -5.60 -1.50 -9.13
C MET A 106 -4.81 -0.22 -9.42
N SER A 107 -3.50 -0.30 -9.54
CA SER A 107 -2.65 0.85 -9.83
C SER A 107 -2.96 1.53 -11.16
N ILE A 108 -3.35 0.74 -12.18
CA ILE A 108 -3.81 1.26 -13.48
C ILE A 108 -5.18 1.93 -13.37
N LEU A 109 -6.10 1.36 -12.57
CA LEU A 109 -7.45 1.88 -12.40
C LEU A 109 -7.46 3.22 -11.65
N VAL A 110 -6.69 3.35 -10.58
CA VAL A 110 -6.66 4.55 -9.74
C VAL A 110 -5.53 5.53 -10.13
N HIS A 111 -4.89 5.35 -11.30
CA HIS A 111 -3.80 6.22 -11.71
C HIS A 111 -4.29 7.65 -11.95
N PRO A 112 -3.62 8.70 -11.42
CA PRO A 112 -4.05 10.09 -11.58
C PRO A 112 -4.07 10.55 -13.04
N ASP A 113 -3.18 10.02 -13.89
CA ASP A 113 -3.13 10.32 -15.33
C ASP A 113 -4.37 9.81 -16.11
N LYS A 114 -4.99 8.74 -15.62
CA LYS A 114 -6.23 8.20 -16.20
C LYS A 114 -7.51 8.81 -15.63
N ASN A 115 -7.41 9.41 -14.45
CA ASN A 115 -8.53 10.02 -13.74
C ASN A 115 -8.30 11.54 -13.59
N VAL A 116 -8.13 12.22 -14.70
CA VAL A 116 -7.80 13.65 -14.77
C VAL A 116 -8.86 14.50 -14.08
N ASP A 117 -10.13 14.10 -14.16
CA ASP A 117 -11.26 14.81 -13.54
C ASP A 117 -11.15 14.87 -12.00
N ASP A 118 -10.57 13.81 -11.39
CA ASP A 118 -10.40 13.66 -9.93
C ASP A 118 -8.93 13.37 -9.55
N ALA A 119 -7.97 14.02 -10.18
CA ALA A 119 -6.55 13.71 -10.07
C ALA A 119 -6.02 13.71 -8.61
N GLU A 120 -6.46 14.66 -7.77
CA GLU A 120 -6.03 14.72 -6.36
C GLU A 120 -6.55 13.53 -5.54
N ARG A 121 -7.79 13.10 -5.79
CA ARG A 121 -8.37 11.94 -5.12
C ARG A 121 -7.74 10.66 -5.64
N ALA A 122 -7.52 10.57 -6.95
CA ALA A 122 -6.81 9.46 -7.56
C ALA A 122 -5.39 9.30 -7.00
N GLN A 123 -4.67 10.41 -6.78
CA GLN A 123 -3.34 10.39 -6.16
C GLN A 123 -3.37 9.79 -4.75
N LYS A 124 -4.29 10.22 -3.90
CA LYS A 124 -4.44 9.68 -2.54
C LYS A 124 -4.82 8.20 -2.54
N ALA A 125 -5.72 7.78 -3.45
CA ALA A 125 -6.09 6.38 -3.62
C ALA A 125 -4.89 5.54 -4.11
N PHE A 126 -4.11 6.06 -5.05
CA PHE A 126 -2.90 5.43 -5.55
C PHE A 126 -1.83 5.26 -4.46
N GLU A 127 -1.66 6.26 -3.59
CA GLU A 127 -0.76 6.16 -2.43
C GLU A 127 -1.19 5.06 -1.46
N ALA A 128 -2.50 4.93 -1.19
CA ALA A 128 -3.03 3.86 -0.36
C ALA A 128 -2.75 2.46 -0.97
N VAL A 129 -2.97 2.30 -2.27
CA VAL A 129 -2.69 1.06 -3.01
C VAL A 129 -1.19 0.73 -2.98
N ASN A 130 -0.33 1.72 -3.19
CA ASN A 130 1.13 1.53 -3.13
C ASN A 130 1.60 1.14 -1.72
N LYS A 131 1.05 1.78 -0.67
CA LYS A 131 1.36 1.45 0.72
C LYS A 131 0.97 0.01 1.04
N ALA A 132 -0.23 -0.41 0.65
CA ALA A 132 -0.71 -1.77 0.84
C ALA A 132 0.19 -2.81 0.14
N TYR A 133 0.53 -2.55 -1.13
CA TYR A 133 1.42 -3.43 -1.88
C TYR A 133 2.81 -3.52 -1.25
N LYS A 134 3.42 -2.40 -0.85
CA LYS A 134 4.73 -2.39 -0.18
C LYS A 134 4.71 -3.25 1.10
N THR A 135 3.63 -3.17 1.87
CA THR A 135 3.46 -3.97 3.09
C THR A 135 3.40 -5.46 2.78
N LEU A 136 2.59 -5.87 1.78
CA LEU A 136 2.43 -7.27 1.42
C LEU A 136 3.59 -7.84 0.59
N ASN A 137 4.33 -7.02 -0.13
CA ASN A 137 5.50 -7.47 -0.90
C ASN A 137 6.75 -7.62 -0.02
N ASN A 138 6.79 -6.99 1.14
CA ASN A 138 7.85 -7.18 2.14
C ASN A 138 7.57 -8.46 2.93
N GLU A 139 8.56 -9.34 3.04
CA GLU A 139 8.43 -10.63 3.75
C GLU A 139 8.04 -10.45 5.22
N GLU A 140 8.64 -9.49 5.91
CA GLU A 140 8.27 -9.17 7.30
C GLU A 140 6.86 -8.60 7.42
N GLY A 141 6.50 -7.69 6.50
CA GLY A 141 5.16 -7.12 6.44
C GLY A 141 4.09 -8.16 6.17
N PHE A 142 4.36 -9.08 5.23
CA PHE A 142 3.48 -10.19 4.92
C PHE A 142 3.29 -11.14 6.11
N LYS A 143 4.36 -11.55 6.79
CA LYS A 143 4.30 -12.38 7.99
C LYS A 143 3.47 -11.71 9.10
N ARG A 144 3.72 -10.42 9.36
CA ARG A 144 2.93 -9.66 10.34
C ARG A 144 1.44 -9.61 9.98
N CYS A 145 1.11 -9.43 8.72
CA CYS A 145 -0.29 -9.46 8.26
C CYS A 145 -0.91 -10.84 8.47
N GLN A 146 -0.18 -11.92 8.20
CA GLN A 146 -0.65 -13.29 8.46
C GLN A 146 -0.85 -13.55 9.97
N GLU A 147 0.07 -13.12 10.81
CA GLU A 147 -0.03 -13.21 12.27
C GLU A 147 -1.29 -12.47 12.78
N ILE A 148 -1.58 -11.28 12.26
CA ILE A 148 -2.78 -10.52 12.62
C ILE A 148 -4.06 -11.26 12.20
N VAL A 149 -4.07 -11.86 11.00
CA VAL A 149 -5.21 -12.67 10.53
C VAL A 149 -5.43 -13.87 11.44
N GLU A 150 -4.37 -14.57 11.80
CA GLU A 150 -4.44 -15.74 12.69
C GLU A 150 -4.88 -15.33 14.12
N GLU A 151 -4.33 -14.25 14.65
CA GLU A 151 -4.75 -13.69 15.94
C GLU A 151 -6.22 -13.27 15.93
N ALA A 152 -6.70 -12.68 14.83
CA ALA A 152 -8.12 -12.33 14.69
C ALA A 152 -9.03 -13.55 14.69
N LYS A 153 -8.65 -14.64 14.02
CA LYS A 153 -9.36 -15.93 14.05
C LYS A 153 -9.41 -16.48 15.47
N GLN A 154 -8.27 -16.53 16.15
CA GLN A 154 -8.18 -17.02 17.53
C GLN A 154 -9.04 -16.19 18.51
N LYS A 155 -9.04 -14.85 18.36
CA LYS A 155 -9.89 -13.96 19.16
C LYS A 155 -11.37 -14.22 18.92
N THR A 156 -11.75 -14.46 17.67
CA THR A 156 -13.14 -14.81 17.31
C THR A 156 -13.55 -16.15 17.94
N ASP A 157 -12.71 -17.18 17.85
CA ASP A 157 -12.97 -18.48 18.48
C ASP A 157 -13.09 -18.38 19.99
N ASN A 158 -12.23 -17.59 20.63
CA ASN A 158 -12.28 -17.35 22.06
C ASN A 158 -13.55 -16.61 22.48
N LEU A 159 -14.02 -15.66 21.65
CA LEU A 159 -15.29 -14.96 21.85
C LEU A 159 -16.47 -15.94 21.78
N ILE A 160 -16.49 -16.81 20.77
CA ILE A 160 -17.52 -17.86 20.61
C ILE A 160 -17.54 -18.78 21.83
N LYS A 161 -16.36 -19.27 22.26
CA LYS A 161 -16.23 -20.11 23.48
C LYS A 161 -16.74 -19.38 24.72
N SER A 162 -16.45 -18.10 24.87
CA SER A 162 -16.90 -17.27 26.01
C SER A 162 -18.42 -17.09 25.99
N LYS A 163 -18.99 -16.77 24.82
CA LYS A 163 -20.46 -16.67 24.65
C LYS A 163 -21.17 -17.99 24.97
N LYS A 164 -20.66 -19.13 24.49
CA LYS A 164 -21.18 -20.46 24.83
C LYS A 164 -21.15 -20.72 26.34
N LYS A 165 -20.05 -20.38 27.01
CA LYS A 165 -19.90 -20.52 28.45
C LYS A 165 -20.91 -19.66 29.22
N GLN A 166 -21.19 -18.46 28.74
CA GLN A 166 -22.20 -17.57 29.32
C GLN A 166 -23.60 -18.12 29.12
N LEU A 167 -23.99 -18.53 27.91
CA LEU A 167 -25.28 -19.14 27.60
C LEU A 167 -25.55 -20.40 28.44
N LYS A 168 -24.49 -21.22 28.62
CA LYS A 168 -24.55 -22.40 29.50
C LYS A 168 -24.85 -22.03 30.96
N LYS A 169 -24.26 -20.94 31.46
CA LYS A 169 -24.53 -20.46 32.84
C LYS A 169 -25.96 -19.92 33.01
N GLU A 170 -26.48 -19.30 31.93
CA GLU A 170 -27.85 -18.78 31.89
C GLU A 170 -28.91 -19.82 31.60
N GLY A 171 -28.53 -21.08 31.39
CA GLY A 171 -29.45 -22.19 31.06
C GLY A 171 -30.14 -22.05 29.69
N LYS A 172 -29.57 -21.22 28.78
CA LYS A 172 -30.05 -21.03 27.42
C LYS A 172 -29.37 -21.98 26.44
N GLU A 173 -30.00 -22.20 25.28
CA GLU A 173 -29.38 -22.95 24.20
C GLU A 173 -28.03 -22.33 23.82
N GLN A 174 -27.01 -23.18 23.64
CA GLN A 174 -25.64 -22.75 23.33
C GLN A 174 -25.45 -22.41 21.83
N LYS A 175 -26.47 -21.90 21.17
CA LYS A 175 -26.40 -21.49 19.77
C LYS A 175 -25.77 -20.08 19.66
N VAL A 176 -24.64 -20.02 19.03
CA VAL A 176 -23.91 -18.76 18.76
C VAL A 176 -24.00 -18.49 17.27
N PRO A 177 -24.62 -17.37 16.85
CA PRO A 177 -24.84 -17.07 15.42
C PRO A 177 -23.56 -17.05 14.59
N GLU A 178 -22.45 -16.66 15.20
CA GLU A 178 -21.14 -16.59 14.55
C GLU A 178 -20.53 -17.97 14.28
N GLU A 179 -21.03 -19.03 14.89
CA GLU A 179 -20.59 -20.41 14.65
C GLU A 179 -21.45 -21.12 13.61
N GLU A 180 -22.77 -20.87 13.63
CA GLU A 180 -23.69 -21.50 12.70
C GLU A 180 -23.58 -20.96 11.28
N ASP A 181 -23.30 -19.62 11.14
CA ASP A 181 -23.23 -18.94 9.87
C ASP A 181 -21.77 -18.58 9.49
N PRO A 182 -21.21 -19.18 8.42
CA PRO A 182 -19.83 -18.90 8.01
C PRO A 182 -19.61 -17.45 7.60
N GLU A 183 -20.66 -16.74 7.14
CA GLU A 183 -20.57 -15.31 6.81
C GLU A 183 -20.44 -14.44 8.05
N LYS A 184 -21.19 -14.75 9.10
CA LYS A 184 -21.08 -14.06 10.39
C LYS A 184 -19.73 -14.30 11.05
N PHE A 185 -19.18 -15.51 10.91
CA PHE A 185 -17.83 -15.81 11.37
C PHE A 185 -16.80 -14.96 10.62
N LYS A 186 -16.84 -14.93 9.28
CA LYS A 186 -15.95 -14.09 8.46
C LYS A 186 -16.06 -12.63 8.83
N HIS A 187 -17.27 -12.12 9.04
CA HIS A 187 -17.50 -10.74 9.47
C HIS A 187 -16.93 -10.47 10.87
N ALA A 188 -17.07 -11.39 11.82
CA ALA A 188 -16.49 -11.24 13.15
C ALA A 188 -14.95 -11.23 13.10
N VAL A 189 -14.33 -12.11 12.32
CA VAL A 189 -12.89 -12.12 12.06
C VAL A 189 -12.46 -10.79 11.46
N TYR A 190 -13.18 -10.28 10.46
CA TYR A 190 -12.92 -9.01 9.84
C TYR A 190 -12.92 -7.85 10.85
N VAL A 191 -13.92 -7.79 11.73
CA VAL A 191 -14.01 -6.75 12.76
C VAL A 191 -12.84 -6.82 13.75
N HIS A 192 -12.44 -8.04 14.16
CA HIS A 192 -11.27 -8.20 15.04
C HIS A 192 -9.97 -7.82 14.35
N MET A 193 -9.82 -8.15 13.09
CA MET A 193 -8.67 -7.78 12.29
C MET A 193 -8.54 -6.26 12.12
N CYS A 194 -9.64 -5.57 11.80
CA CYS A 194 -9.65 -4.10 11.73
C CYS A 194 -9.23 -3.46 13.06
N LYS A 195 -9.67 -4.02 14.20
CA LYS A 195 -9.24 -3.56 15.53
C LYS A 195 -7.75 -3.74 15.75
N LEU A 196 -7.21 -4.93 15.40
CA LEU A 196 -5.78 -5.22 15.56
C LEU A 196 -4.91 -4.29 14.71
N PHE A 197 -5.27 -4.06 13.45
CA PHE A 197 -4.55 -3.10 12.60
C PHE A 197 -4.62 -1.68 13.16
N ALA A 198 -5.78 -1.25 13.69
CA ALA A 198 -5.92 0.05 14.31
C ALA A 198 -5.10 0.20 15.59
N ASP A 199 -5.02 -0.86 16.42
CA ASP A 199 -4.21 -0.87 17.65
C ASP A 199 -2.72 -0.83 17.32
N LEU A 200 -2.29 -1.58 16.31
CA LEU A 200 -0.90 -1.58 15.83
C LEU A 200 -0.48 -0.20 15.29
N GLU A 201 -1.35 0.44 14.51
CA GLU A 201 -1.05 1.78 14.00
C GLU A 201 -1.05 2.84 15.11
N ARG A 202 -1.92 2.73 16.10
CA ARG A 202 -1.89 3.59 17.29
C ARG A 202 -0.59 3.42 18.08
N LYS A 203 -0.15 2.18 18.25
CA LYS A 203 1.11 1.88 18.92
C LYS A 203 2.30 2.47 18.17
N ARG A 204 2.36 2.26 16.85
CA ARG A 204 3.40 2.83 15.99
C ARG A 204 3.47 4.35 16.08
N LYS A 205 2.30 5.04 16.02
CA LYS A 205 2.25 6.49 16.15
C LYS A 205 2.70 6.98 17.52
N ALA A 206 2.34 6.26 18.58
CA ALA A 206 2.75 6.62 19.93
C ALA A 206 4.27 6.45 20.12
N GLU A 207 4.86 5.40 19.55
CA GLU A 207 6.31 5.17 19.53
C GLU A 207 7.04 6.27 18.75
N GLU A 208 6.55 6.62 17.56
CA GLU A 208 7.09 7.70 16.72
C GLU A 208 7.02 9.07 17.42
N GLU A 209 5.91 9.35 18.13
CA GLU A 209 5.77 10.58 18.91
C GLU A 209 6.72 10.63 20.11
N GLN A 210 6.92 9.50 20.78
CA GLN A 210 7.89 9.39 21.89
C GLN A 210 9.32 9.60 21.38
N GLU A 211 9.71 8.94 20.29
CA GLU A 211 11.01 9.11 19.67
C GLU A 211 11.26 10.56 19.26
N ALA A 212 10.29 11.19 18.59
CA ALA A 212 10.38 12.60 18.22
C ALA A 212 10.51 13.53 19.43
N ALA A 213 9.81 13.20 20.55
CA ALA A 213 9.92 13.97 21.78
C ALA A 213 11.27 13.80 22.46
N GLU A 214 11.86 12.61 22.40
CA GLU A 214 13.22 12.34 22.92
C GLU A 214 14.28 13.05 22.09
N ASP A 215 14.20 12.96 20.77
CA ASP A 215 15.09 13.68 19.85
C ASP A 215 15.02 15.20 20.06
N ALA A 216 13.81 15.73 20.26
CA ALA A 216 13.64 17.15 20.57
C ALA A 216 14.28 17.55 21.90
N LYS A 217 14.28 16.68 22.92
CA LYS A 217 14.98 16.92 24.19
C LYS A 217 16.50 16.91 24.00
N VAL A 218 17.02 15.88 23.33
CA VAL A 218 18.44 15.75 23.00
C VAL A 218 18.92 16.97 22.20
N GLN A 219 18.15 17.41 21.22
CA GLN A 219 18.48 18.59 20.44
C GLN A 219 18.50 19.89 21.29
N LYS A 220 17.55 20.03 22.22
CA LYS A 220 17.55 21.18 23.15
C LYS A 220 18.75 21.19 24.07
N GLU A 221 19.11 20.03 24.63
CA GLU A 221 20.28 19.88 25.48
C GLU A 221 21.57 20.16 24.71
N TRP A 222 21.68 19.64 23.50
CA TRP A 222 22.80 19.91 22.61
C TRP A 222 22.93 21.40 22.31
N ASN A 223 21.85 22.08 21.95
CA ASN A 223 21.83 23.52 21.70
C ASN A 223 22.25 24.31 22.94
N LYS A 224 21.75 23.94 24.12
CA LYS A 224 22.16 24.57 25.40
C LYS A 224 23.64 24.41 25.66
N ASN A 225 24.16 23.21 25.56
CA ASN A 225 25.56 22.91 25.77
C ASN A 225 26.47 23.62 24.74
N PHE A 226 26.00 23.72 23.50
CA PHE A 226 26.68 24.44 22.43
C PHE A 226 26.78 25.95 22.77
N GLU A 227 25.66 26.58 23.17
CA GLU A 227 25.65 28.01 23.55
C GLU A 227 26.51 28.28 24.79
N GLU A 228 26.45 27.42 25.83
CA GLU A 228 27.30 27.53 26.99
C GLU A 228 28.79 27.38 26.63
N SER A 229 29.13 26.42 25.79
CA SER A 229 30.49 26.24 25.29
C SER A 229 30.96 27.46 24.49
N ARG A 230 30.06 28.03 23.66
CA ARG A 230 30.33 29.23 22.87
C ARG A 230 30.58 30.45 23.76
N THR A 231 29.73 30.68 24.78
CA THR A 231 29.88 31.80 25.70
C THR A 231 31.17 31.66 26.50
N ASN A 232 31.50 30.47 27.03
CA ASN A 232 32.74 30.21 27.72
C ASN A 232 33.97 30.44 26.84
N ARG A 233 33.96 30.08 25.59
CA ARG A 233 35.03 30.36 24.62
C ARG A 233 35.19 31.85 24.38
N VAL A 234 34.10 32.59 24.20
CA VAL A 234 34.12 34.03 23.99
C VAL A 234 34.63 34.77 25.22
N ASP A 235 34.20 34.37 26.44
CA ASP A 235 34.64 35.01 27.65
C ASP A 235 36.11 34.67 28.01
N SER A 236 36.56 33.47 27.73
CA SER A 236 37.96 33.10 27.80
C SER A 236 38.80 33.92 26.84
N TRP A 237 38.35 34.12 25.61
CA TRP A 237 39.04 34.99 24.61
C TRP A 237 39.05 36.47 25.04
N ARG A 238 37.93 36.98 25.57
CA ARG A 238 37.86 38.37 26.10
C ARG A 238 38.82 38.58 27.29
N THR A 239 38.86 37.61 28.23
CA THR A 239 39.78 37.66 29.38
C THR A 239 41.23 37.62 28.94
N PHE A 240 41.54 36.76 27.98
CA PHE A 240 42.90 36.68 27.41
C PHE A 240 43.30 38.01 26.72
N ASN A 241 42.40 38.63 25.97
CA ASN A 241 42.69 39.94 25.31
C ASN A 241 42.86 41.08 26.33
N LYS A 242 42.06 41.11 27.43
CA LYS A 242 42.20 42.06 28.52
C LYS A 242 43.53 41.88 29.27
N ALA A 243 44.00 40.66 29.48
CA ALA A 243 45.27 40.35 30.11
C ALA A 243 46.47 40.77 29.24
N LYS A 244 46.32 40.68 27.91
CA LYS A 244 47.36 41.18 26.95
C LYS A 244 47.46 42.67 26.91
N GLY A 245 46.38 43.40 27.09
CA GLY A 245 46.43 44.88 27.16
C GLY A 245 47.26 45.44 28.31
N LYS A 246 47.59 44.61 29.35
CA LYS A 246 48.46 44.97 30.46
C LYS A 246 49.91 44.49 30.38
N LYS A 247 50.26 43.63 29.38
CA LYS A 247 51.64 43.15 29.12
C LYS A 247 51.97 43.24 27.65
N ALA A 248 52.44 44.36 27.18
CA ALA A 248 53.03 44.48 25.86
C ALA A 248 54.33 43.69 25.76
N LYS A 249 54.52 42.99 24.65
CA LYS A 249 55.70 42.29 24.16
C LYS A 249 55.75 40.77 24.45
N GLY A 250 55.00 40.03 23.68
CA GLY A 250 55.21 38.59 23.52
C GLY A 250 54.22 38.06 22.48
N GLY A 251 54.71 37.44 21.43
CA GLY A 251 53.97 37.08 20.22
C GLY A 251 52.65 36.34 20.51
N PHE A 252 51.64 36.70 19.74
CA PHE A 252 50.29 36.15 19.78
C PHE A 252 50.28 34.66 19.39
N ARG A 253 49.93 33.80 20.32
CA ARG A 253 49.56 32.40 20.02
C ARG A 253 48.08 32.22 20.37
N PRO A 254 47.21 31.94 19.40
CA PRO A 254 45.81 31.60 19.72
C PRO A 254 45.73 30.34 20.58
N PRO A 255 44.75 30.25 21.47
CA PRO A 255 44.54 29.02 22.28
C PRO A 255 44.23 27.86 21.36
N LYS A 256 44.86 26.71 21.61
CA LYS A 256 44.56 25.48 20.88
C LYS A 256 43.10 25.06 21.13
N PRO A 257 42.34 24.79 20.07
CA PRO A 257 40.97 24.26 20.28
C PRO A 257 41.03 22.93 21.03
N LYS A 258 40.27 22.80 22.12
CA LYS A 258 40.06 21.52 22.75
C LYS A 258 39.13 20.70 21.85
N LEU A 259 39.61 19.52 21.44
CA LEU A 259 38.77 18.53 20.75
C LEU A 259 37.60 18.15 21.67
N GLU A 260 36.39 18.43 21.23
CA GLU A 260 35.18 17.92 21.90
C GLU A 260 35.20 16.39 21.79
N LYS A 261 35.11 15.73 22.95
CA LYS A 261 34.86 14.28 22.98
C LYS A 261 33.41 14.07 22.50
N ARG A 262 33.26 13.32 21.40
CA ARG A 262 31.97 12.77 20.98
C ARG A 262 31.45 11.75 21.96
#